data_7abde92bbd23acdcb24e3c2da247f40b
#
_entry.id   7abde92bbd23acdcb24e3c2da247f40b
#
_cell.length_a   1.000
_cell.length_b   1.000
_cell.length_c   1.000
_cell.angle_alpha   90.00
_cell.angle_beta   90.00
_cell.angle_gamma   90.00
#
_symmetry.space_group_name_H-M   'P 1'
#
loop_
_entity.id
_entity.type
_entity.pdbx_description
1 polymer ?
#
loop_
_entity_poly.entity_id
_entity_poly.type
_entity_poly.pdbx_seq_one_letter_code
_entity_poly.pdbx_strand_id
1 'polypeptide(L)'
;MRGGLERGGLALAQTAVATFAQPQQGDTSLVVNTTEDFDYDYILDCQPTAHKSGLALALSNRKVQLRSLDTLGLVHEFHAHNSTINEVWTSPSSPYQLATCSSDECVKLWDTRAALPAMVVPVGREVWSLSIGCGETLLATGTNELAMFYDVRTGNKLGEYGESHIDAITKVRFHPTQPAFVVTASEDGVVCFFDCRIPDEDDALESILNVESAVTTIGFFGPQKENIFCLTGTETLDLWNLWTAERLHHYATIRDDCNNNSLPTDYLINCVYDDNSNELFLLAGNHDGDMNAVNIGTDTASAGKLQHAATLKGGHKAAIRCIYYDPETTTLYTGGEDTRLCKWAVPGTASASAEASDGYSSASSSNSRRTTGLDPAGIRKARKASRPY
;
A
#
# COMPACT_ATOMS: atom_id res chain seq x y z
N MET A 1 -13.19 8.77 -48.77
CA MET A 1 -13.66 7.94 -47.67
C MET A 1 -12.64 8.05 -46.54
N ARG A 2 -12.88 8.97 -45.65
CA ARG A 2 -12.20 9.12 -44.34
C ARG A 2 -13.33 9.17 -43.33
N GLY A 3 -13.29 8.30 -42.35
CA GLY A 3 -14.31 8.31 -41.29
C GLY A 3 -14.20 7.15 -40.36
N GLY A 4 -13.85 7.42 -39.13
CA GLY A 4 -14.30 6.64 -37.98
C GLY A 4 -13.33 5.68 -37.32
N LEU A 5 -12.44 6.22 -36.46
CA LEU A 5 -11.79 5.48 -35.37
C LEU A 5 -11.21 6.48 -34.36
N GLU A 6 -12.04 7.34 -33.81
CA GLU A 6 -11.69 8.19 -32.65
C GLU A 6 -12.95 8.51 -31.85
N ARG A 7 -13.48 7.57 -31.08
CA ARG A 7 -14.51 7.84 -30.06
C ARG A 7 -14.56 6.80 -28.93
N GLY A 8 -13.60 5.86 -28.87
CA GLY A 8 -13.60 4.85 -27.81
C GLY A 8 -12.72 5.16 -26.58
N GLY A 9 -11.71 6.00 -26.74
CA GLY A 9 -10.74 6.28 -25.66
C GLY A 9 -11.17 7.36 -24.65
N LEU A 10 -11.98 8.33 -25.09
CA LEU A 10 -12.39 9.44 -24.22
C LEU A 10 -13.49 9.08 -23.20
N ALA A 11 -14.27 8.06 -23.45
CA ALA A 11 -15.38 7.68 -22.57
C ALA A 11 -14.95 6.89 -21.34
N LEU A 12 -13.86 6.13 -21.43
CA LEU A 12 -13.30 5.37 -20.29
C LEU A 12 -12.50 6.27 -19.34
N ALA A 13 -11.76 7.25 -19.89
CA ALA A 13 -11.04 8.23 -19.08
C ALA A 13 -11.99 9.13 -18.27
N GLN A 14 -13.14 9.51 -18.85
CA GLN A 14 -14.15 10.30 -18.14
C GLN A 14 -14.87 9.53 -17.02
N THR A 15 -14.91 8.23 -17.08
CA THR A 15 -15.58 7.41 -16.04
C THR A 15 -14.69 7.19 -14.83
N ALA A 16 -13.36 7.11 -15.00
CA ALA A 16 -12.41 6.96 -13.89
C ALA A 16 -12.21 8.29 -13.13
N VAL A 17 -12.19 9.43 -13.85
CA VAL A 17 -12.14 10.79 -13.26
C VAL A 17 -13.39 11.08 -12.42
N ALA A 18 -14.54 10.51 -12.74
CA ALA A 18 -15.77 10.69 -11.96
C ALA A 18 -15.70 10.09 -10.55
N THR A 19 -14.71 9.24 -10.26
CA THR A 19 -14.65 8.51 -8.99
C THR A 19 -14.02 9.34 -7.86
N PHE A 20 -13.06 10.23 -8.18
CA PHE A 20 -12.45 11.15 -7.23
C PHE A 20 -12.68 12.63 -7.55
N ALA A 21 -12.96 13.00 -8.80
CA ALA A 21 -12.87 14.38 -9.30
C ALA A 21 -14.18 15.11 -9.56
N GLN A 22 -15.38 14.57 -9.25
CA GLN A 22 -16.62 15.32 -9.38
C GLN A 22 -17.39 15.42 -8.05
N PRO A 23 -17.54 16.63 -7.47
CA PRO A 23 -18.51 16.85 -6.42
C PRO A 23 -19.91 16.80 -7.04
N GLN A 24 -20.55 15.66 -7.03
CA GLN A 24 -21.99 15.64 -7.07
C GLN A 24 -22.47 16.17 -5.72
N GLN A 25 -23.47 17.09 -5.72
CA GLN A 25 -24.14 17.54 -4.52
C GLN A 25 -24.75 16.34 -3.78
N GLY A 26 -23.98 15.76 -2.86
CA GLY A 26 -24.27 14.61 -2.04
C GLY A 26 -22.94 14.04 -1.56
N ASP A 27 -22.76 13.91 -0.27
CA ASP A 27 -21.62 13.31 0.41
C ASP A 27 -21.15 12.06 -0.35
N THR A 28 -20.01 12.14 -1.06
CA THR A 28 -19.39 10.99 -1.70
C THR A 28 -18.62 10.23 -0.62
N SER A 29 -19.35 9.56 0.27
CA SER A 29 -18.75 8.67 1.24
C SER A 29 -18.41 7.35 0.54
N LEU A 30 -17.14 6.98 0.51
CA LEU A 30 -16.75 5.61 0.17
C LEU A 30 -17.29 4.69 1.27
N VAL A 31 -17.96 3.61 0.87
CA VAL A 31 -18.54 2.67 1.82
C VAL A 31 -17.53 1.58 2.11
N VAL A 32 -17.33 1.26 3.39
CA VAL A 32 -16.58 0.08 3.80
C VAL A 32 -17.30 -1.15 3.28
N ASN A 33 -16.70 -1.85 2.33
CA ASN A 33 -17.27 -3.08 1.79
C ASN A 33 -17.03 -4.27 2.71
N THR A 34 -15.87 -4.31 3.37
CA THR A 34 -15.47 -5.44 4.22
C THR A 34 -14.49 -4.95 5.26
N THR A 35 -14.65 -5.40 6.50
CA THR A 35 -13.68 -5.22 7.58
C THR A 35 -13.27 -6.57 8.13
N GLU A 36 -12.00 -6.68 8.50
CA GLU A 36 -11.48 -7.81 9.25
C GLU A 36 -10.80 -7.26 10.49
N ASP A 37 -11.16 -7.76 11.66
CA ASP A 37 -10.60 -7.35 12.95
C ASP A 37 -9.43 -8.29 13.33
N PHE A 38 -8.36 -7.71 13.86
CA PHE A 38 -7.17 -8.44 14.34
C PHE A 38 -7.10 -8.28 15.85
N ASP A 39 -7.04 -9.38 16.59
CA ASP A 39 -6.98 -9.37 18.04
C ASP A 39 -5.78 -8.54 18.56
N TYR A 40 -6.00 -7.27 18.91
CA TYR A 40 -5.04 -6.34 19.53
C TYR A 40 -3.76 -6.03 18.73
N ASP A 41 -3.66 -6.43 17.45
CA ASP A 41 -2.48 -6.20 16.64
C ASP A 41 -2.69 -5.07 15.64
N TYR A 42 -1.90 -4.01 15.75
CA TYR A 42 -1.90 -2.89 14.79
C TYR A 42 -1.35 -3.33 13.44
N ILE A 43 -1.92 -2.79 12.37
CA ILE A 43 -1.39 -2.96 11.03
C ILE A 43 -0.46 -1.80 10.74
N LEU A 44 0.84 -2.08 10.61
CA LEU A 44 1.89 -1.09 10.46
C LEU A 44 2.16 -0.73 9.00
N ASP A 45 2.12 -1.75 8.11
CA ASP A 45 2.34 -1.57 6.68
C ASP A 45 1.51 -2.57 5.88
N CYS A 46 1.14 -2.20 4.65
CA CYS A 46 0.41 -3.04 3.72
C CYS A 46 0.89 -2.83 2.28
N GLN A 47 1.21 -3.94 1.59
CA GLN A 47 1.70 -3.93 0.21
C GLN A 47 0.99 -4.99 -0.63
N PRO A 48 0.59 -4.68 -1.88
CA PRO A 48 0.00 -5.68 -2.77
C PRO A 48 1.06 -6.69 -3.20
N THR A 49 0.68 -7.95 -3.30
CA THR A 49 1.55 -8.96 -3.93
C THR A 49 1.43 -8.90 -5.46
N ALA A 50 2.44 -9.42 -6.16
CA ALA A 50 2.46 -9.40 -7.64
C ALA A 50 1.15 -9.91 -8.24
N HIS A 51 0.78 -9.34 -9.37
CA HIS A 51 -0.47 -9.65 -10.07
C HIS A 51 -1.72 -9.47 -9.21
N LYS A 52 -1.64 -8.66 -8.14
CA LYS A 52 -2.76 -8.41 -7.20
C LYS A 52 -3.37 -9.69 -6.66
N SER A 53 -2.52 -10.71 -6.42
CA SER A 53 -2.96 -12.01 -5.90
C SER A 53 -3.31 -11.97 -4.41
N GLY A 54 -2.87 -10.93 -3.68
CA GLY A 54 -3.12 -10.73 -2.26
C GLY A 54 -2.55 -9.44 -1.73
N LEU A 55 -2.64 -9.27 -0.41
CA LEU A 55 -2.11 -8.15 0.34
C LEU A 55 -1.19 -8.69 1.45
N ALA A 56 0.05 -8.22 1.50
CA ALA A 56 0.99 -8.51 2.58
C ALA A 56 0.87 -7.42 3.65
N LEU A 57 0.71 -7.83 4.90
CA LEU A 57 0.57 -6.95 6.05
C LEU A 57 1.70 -7.17 7.05
N ALA A 58 2.31 -6.08 7.53
CA ALA A 58 3.17 -6.10 8.71
C ALA A 58 2.34 -5.78 9.96
N LEU A 59 2.45 -6.61 10.98
CA LEU A 59 1.71 -6.44 12.23
C LEU A 59 2.62 -6.06 13.39
N SER A 60 2.07 -5.37 14.39
CA SER A 60 2.79 -4.97 15.61
C SER A 60 3.30 -6.15 16.44
N ASN A 61 2.70 -7.34 16.30
CA ASN A 61 3.15 -8.59 16.93
C ASN A 61 4.34 -9.26 16.21
N ARG A 62 4.98 -8.57 15.28
CA ARG A 62 6.15 -9.04 14.50
C ARG A 62 5.85 -10.17 13.51
N LYS A 63 4.59 -10.35 13.17
CA LYS A 63 4.14 -11.28 12.14
C LYS A 63 3.88 -10.57 10.83
N VAL A 64 4.00 -11.33 9.75
CA VAL A 64 3.49 -10.96 8.43
C VAL A 64 2.29 -11.84 8.14
N GLN A 65 1.22 -11.24 7.64
CA GLN A 65 0.06 -11.94 7.12
C GLN A 65 -0.12 -11.66 5.64
N LEU A 66 -0.49 -12.71 4.91
CA LEU A 66 -0.98 -12.59 3.54
C LEU A 66 -2.50 -12.72 3.55
N ARG A 67 -3.17 -11.77 2.95
CA ARG A 67 -4.63 -11.68 2.88
C ARG A 67 -5.12 -11.69 1.44
N SER A 68 -6.31 -12.24 1.23
CA SER A 68 -6.99 -12.13 -0.06
C SER A 68 -7.47 -10.70 -0.28
N LEU A 69 -7.25 -10.12 -1.46
CA LEU A 69 -7.79 -8.80 -1.81
C LEU A 69 -9.33 -8.79 -1.95
N ASP A 70 -9.94 -9.93 -2.24
CA ASP A 70 -11.39 -10.00 -2.43
C ASP A 70 -12.13 -10.09 -1.10
N THR A 71 -11.72 -11.02 -0.24
CA THR A 71 -12.44 -11.37 0.99
C THR A 71 -11.79 -10.85 2.26
N LEU A 72 -10.57 -10.30 2.18
CA LEU A 72 -9.67 -9.98 3.30
C LEU A 72 -9.31 -11.20 4.17
N GLY A 73 -9.77 -12.39 3.79
CA GLY A 73 -9.51 -13.62 4.52
C GLY A 73 -8.02 -13.97 4.60
N LEU A 74 -7.60 -14.54 5.73
CA LEU A 74 -6.22 -14.97 5.95
C LEU A 74 -5.84 -16.11 5.00
N VAL A 75 -4.76 -15.92 4.24
CA VAL A 75 -4.17 -16.93 3.34
C VAL A 75 -2.99 -17.61 4.02
N HIS A 76 -2.09 -16.82 4.61
CA HIS A 76 -0.89 -17.32 5.27
C HIS A 76 -0.42 -16.35 6.35
N GLU A 77 0.20 -16.88 7.41
CA GLU A 77 0.78 -16.10 8.50
C GLU A 77 2.10 -16.73 8.95
N PHE A 78 3.09 -15.90 9.28
CA PHE A 78 4.34 -16.37 9.86
C PHE A 78 4.98 -15.30 10.74
N HIS A 79 5.76 -15.74 11.71
CA HIS A 79 6.54 -14.87 12.57
C HIS A 79 7.80 -14.42 11.81
N ALA A 80 7.88 -13.12 11.51
CA ALA A 80 8.93 -12.61 10.63
C ALA A 80 10.19 -12.20 11.42
N HIS A 81 10.06 -11.41 12.48
CA HIS A 81 11.18 -10.78 13.16
C HIS A 81 11.10 -10.90 14.68
N ASN A 82 12.22 -10.59 15.36
CA ASN A 82 12.30 -10.56 16.81
C ASN A 82 12.00 -9.17 17.41
N SER A 83 11.92 -8.14 16.56
CA SER A 83 11.54 -6.75 16.90
C SER A 83 10.52 -6.22 15.92
N THR A 84 10.17 -4.94 16.01
CA THR A 84 9.20 -4.27 15.14
C THR A 84 9.57 -4.44 13.67
N ILE A 85 8.59 -4.77 12.85
CA ILE A 85 8.70 -4.74 11.39
C ILE A 85 8.45 -3.30 10.96
N ASN A 86 9.46 -2.67 10.36
CA ASN A 86 9.37 -1.27 9.96
C ASN A 86 8.78 -1.12 8.55
N GLU A 87 9.03 -2.11 7.65
CA GLU A 87 8.49 -2.08 6.30
C GLU A 87 8.42 -3.47 5.66
N VAL A 88 7.45 -3.63 4.76
CA VAL A 88 7.31 -4.80 3.88
C VAL A 88 7.50 -4.35 2.43
N TRP A 89 8.29 -5.07 1.68
CA TRP A 89 8.40 -4.96 0.23
C TRP A 89 7.89 -6.25 -0.42
N THR A 90 7.19 -6.13 -1.53
CA THR A 90 6.68 -7.27 -2.29
C THR A 90 7.27 -7.25 -3.70
N SER A 91 7.64 -8.41 -4.21
CA SER A 91 8.15 -8.53 -5.58
C SER A 91 7.06 -8.17 -6.59
N PRO A 92 7.33 -7.28 -7.56
CA PRO A 92 6.41 -7.03 -8.66
C PRO A 92 6.34 -8.19 -9.66
N SER A 93 7.34 -9.06 -9.70
CA SER A 93 7.43 -10.18 -10.65
C SER A 93 6.90 -11.49 -10.08
N SER A 94 6.89 -11.68 -8.76
CA SER A 94 6.53 -12.94 -8.11
C SER A 94 5.55 -12.75 -6.95
N PRO A 95 4.38 -13.39 -6.97
CA PRO A 95 3.41 -13.28 -5.88
C PRO A 95 3.84 -13.99 -4.58
N TYR A 96 4.95 -14.74 -4.63
CA TYR A 96 5.44 -15.52 -3.50
C TYR A 96 6.66 -14.91 -2.82
N GLN A 97 7.24 -13.85 -3.40
CA GLN A 97 8.45 -13.24 -2.87
C GLN A 97 8.13 -11.91 -2.21
N LEU A 98 8.62 -11.76 -0.99
CA LEU A 98 8.58 -10.51 -0.25
C LEU A 98 9.85 -10.34 0.59
N ALA A 99 10.08 -9.11 1.02
CA ALA A 99 11.15 -8.77 1.94
C ALA A 99 10.58 -7.98 3.12
N THR A 100 11.21 -8.10 4.27
CA THR A 100 10.86 -7.34 5.47
C THR A 100 12.09 -6.78 6.13
N CYS A 101 12.04 -5.56 6.64
CA CYS A 101 13.07 -4.99 7.48
C CYS A 101 12.55 -4.72 8.88
N SER A 102 13.47 -4.68 9.84
CA SER A 102 13.11 -4.62 11.24
C SER A 102 14.16 -3.90 12.08
N SER A 103 13.72 -3.43 13.25
CA SER A 103 14.58 -2.98 14.33
C SER A 103 15.38 -4.12 14.99
N ASP A 104 15.26 -5.37 14.53
CA ASP A 104 16.16 -6.48 14.90
C ASP A 104 17.44 -6.54 14.08
N GLU A 105 17.76 -5.45 13.35
CA GLU A 105 18.98 -5.23 12.58
C GLU A 105 19.13 -6.15 11.36
N CYS A 106 18.04 -6.72 10.89
CA CYS A 106 18.03 -7.64 9.77
C CYS A 106 17.02 -7.24 8.69
N VAL A 107 17.37 -7.57 7.43
CA VAL A 107 16.42 -7.74 6.35
C VAL A 107 16.25 -9.24 6.09
N LYS A 108 15.02 -9.68 5.91
CA LYS A 108 14.70 -11.07 5.56
C LYS A 108 13.97 -11.13 4.23
N LEU A 109 14.45 -12.00 3.35
CA LEU A 109 13.80 -12.34 2.09
C LEU A 109 13.00 -13.63 2.28
N TRP A 110 11.77 -13.64 1.80
CA TRP A 110 10.82 -14.71 2.02
C TRP A 110 10.32 -15.29 0.70
N ASP A 111 10.20 -16.61 0.67
CA ASP A 111 9.31 -17.31 -0.23
C ASP A 111 8.09 -17.77 0.59
N THR A 112 6.93 -17.21 0.33
CA THR A 112 5.70 -17.45 1.14
C THR A 112 5.19 -18.89 1.06
N ARG A 113 5.78 -19.72 0.20
CA ARG A 113 5.53 -21.18 0.13
C ARG A 113 6.39 -21.97 1.11
N ALA A 114 7.41 -21.33 1.68
CA ALA A 114 8.33 -21.92 2.65
C ALA A 114 8.05 -21.43 4.07
N ALA A 115 8.34 -22.27 5.06
CA ALA A 115 8.13 -21.92 6.48
C ALA A 115 9.25 -21.05 7.08
N LEU A 116 10.38 -20.93 6.40
CA LEU A 116 11.56 -20.19 6.86
C LEU A 116 11.95 -19.14 5.83
N PRO A 117 12.65 -18.08 6.26
CA PRO A 117 13.15 -17.08 5.29
C PRO A 117 14.11 -17.76 4.30
N ALA A 118 13.97 -17.38 3.03
CA ALA A 118 14.88 -17.82 1.98
C ALA A 118 16.31 -17.28 2.21
N MET A 119 16.39 -16.07 2.79
CA MET A 119 17.66 -15.45 3.15
C MET A 119 17.48 -14.50 4.32
N VAL A 120 18.50 -14.39 5.16
CA VAL A 120 18.64 -13.36 6.20
C VAL A 120 19.86 -12.53 5.89
N VAL A 121 19.69 -11.23 5.74
CA VAL A 121 20.75 -10.25 5.54
C VAL A 121 20.97 -9.52 6.86
N PRO A 122 22.06 -9.80 7.59
CA PRO A 122 22.40 -9.06 8.80
C PRO A 122 22.97 -7.70 8.42
N VAL A 123 22.25 -6.64 8.74
CA VAL A 123 22.66 -5.26 8.47
C VAL A 123 23.54 -4.73 9.61
N GLY A 124 23.28 -5.19 10.85
CA GLY A 124 24.02 -4.80 12.06
C GLY A 124 23.65 -3.43 12.59
N ARG A 125 22.57 -2.86 12.09
CA ARG A 125 21.94 -1.60 12.52
C ARG A 125 20.43 -1.73 12.34
N GLU A 126 19.66 -0.97 13.09
CA GLU A 126 18.22 -0.86 12.89
C GLU A 126 17.89 -0.41 11.46
N VAL A 127 16.99 -1.12 10.80
CA VAL A 127 16.62 -0.86 9.41
C VAL A 127 15.23 -0.23 9.37
N TRP A 128 15.17 1.04 9.02
CA TRP A 128 13.92 1.81 8.99
C TRP A 128 13.12 1.59 7.70
N SER A 129 13.84 1.44 6.58
CA SER A 129 13.21 1.28 5.28
C SER A 129 14.03 0.36 4.39
N LEU A 130 13.35 -0.29 3.44
CA LEU A 130 13.98 -1.10 2.42
C LEU A 130 13.33 -0.88 1.05
N SER A 131 14.12 -1.07 0.01
CA SER A 131 13.62 -1.13 -1.37
C SER A 131 14.47 -2.11 -2.18
N ILE A 132 13.84 -2.82 -3.11
CA ILE A 132 14.56 -3.70 -4.03
C ILE A 132 14.33 -3.22 -5.46
N GLY A 133 15.41 -3.00 -6.19
CA GLY A 133 15.40 -2.46 -7.54
C GLY A 133 16.39 -3.17 -8.48
N CYS A 134 16.74 -2.50 -9.58
CA CYS A 134 17.66 -3.03 -10.61
C CYS A 134 17.23 -4.41 -11.12
N GLY A 135 15.94 -4.58 -11.43
CA GLY A 135 15.40 -5.89 -11.85
C GLY A 135 15.41 -6.93 -10.72
N GLU A 136 15.15 -6.50 -9.50
CA GLU A 136 15.09 -7.31 -8.27
C GLU A 136 16.47 -7.93 -7.89
N THR A 137 17.57 -7.28 -8.25
CA THR A 137 18.92 -7.77 -7.94
C THR A 137 19.63 -6.98 -6.85
N LEU A 138 19.21 -5.73 -6.62
CA LEU A 138 19.82 -4.81 -5.66
C LEU A 138 18.85 -4.48 -4.54
N LEU A 139 19.23 -4.80 -3.30
CA LEU A 139 18.57 -4.38 -2.08
C LEU A 139 19.24 -3.10 -1.55
N ALA A 140 18.46 -2.05 -1.33
CA ALA A 140 18.87 -0.85 -0.62
C ALA A 140 18.14 -0.77 0.72
N THR A 141 18.85 -0.38 1.78
CA THR A 141 18.33 -0.23 3.15
C THR A 141 18.67 1.13 3.70
N GLY A 142 17.71 1.74 4.39
CA GLY A 142 17.92 2.97 5.18
C GLY A 142 18.10 2.62 6.66
N THR A 143 19.18 3.12 7.23
CA THR A 143 19.52 3.00 8.65
C THR A 143 19.78 4.39 9.24
N ASN A 144 20.34 4.49 10.44
CA ASN A 144 20.86 5.77 10.93
C ASN A 144 22.03 6.20 10.05
N GLU A 145 21.89 7.34 9.38
CA GLU A 145 22.91 8.01 8.55
C GLU A 145 23.36 7.24 7.30
N LEU A 146 23.09 5.93 7.20
CA LEU A 146 23.65 5.11 6.12
C LEU A 146 22.57 4.52 5.21
N ALA A 147 22.75 4.68 3.90
CA ALA A 147 22.09 3.86 2.89
C ALA A 147 23.03 2.72 2.48
N MET A 148 22.62 1.48 2.73
CA MET A 148 23.45 0.31 2.47
C MET A 148 22.88 -0.53 1.34
N PHE A 149 23.76 -1.08 0.51
CA PHE A 149 23.41 -1.84 -0.69
C PHE A 149 23.88 -3.29 -0.60
N TYR A 150 23.01 -4.23 -0.99
CA TYR A 150 23.26 -5.67 -0.94
C TYR A 150 22.82 -6.36 -2.22
N ASP A 151 23.56 -7.38 -2.64
CA ASP A 151 23.16 -8.30 -3.70
C ASP A 151 22.03 -9.21 -3.17
N VAL A 152 20.83 -9.15 -3.78
CA VAL A 152 19.65 -9.90 -3.36
C VAL A 152 19.88 -11.41 -3.41
N ARG A 153 20.70 -11.88 -4.33
CA ARG A 153 20.94 -13.30 -4.57
C ARG A 153 21.90 -13.92 -3.56
N THR A 154 22.89 -13.14 -3.09
CA THR A 154 23.96 -13.64 -2.21
C THR A 154 23.87 -13.12 -0.79
N GLY A 155 23.13 -12.02 -0.57
CA GLY A 155 23.07 -11.31 0.72
C GLY A 155 24.36 -10.54 1.05
N ASN A 156 25.32 -10.49 0.13
CA ASN A 156 26.58 -9.78 0.37
C ASN A 156 26.39 -8.27 0.25
N LYS A 157 27.01 -7.53 1.18
CA LYS A 157 27.09 -6.07 1.09
C LYS A 157 27.93 -5.67 -0.10
N LEU A 158 27.40 -4.77 -0.92
CA LEU A 158 28.07 -4.23 -2.12
C LEU A 158 28.71 -2.86 -1.85
N GLY A 159 28.09 -2.04 -1.00
CA GLY A 159 28.57 -0.71 -0.67
C GLY A 159 27.62 0.00 0.29
N GLU A 160 27.95 1.25 0.59
CA GLU A 160 27.11 2.15 1.38
C GLU A 160 27.36 3.60 0.97
N TYR A 161 26.37 4.46 1.16
CA TYR A 161 26.44 5.92 1.15
C TYR A 161 26.19 6.43 2.55
N GLY A 162 27.05 7.30 3.06
CA GLY A 162 27.01 7.75 4.46
C GLY A 162 27.51 9.17 4.67
N GLU A 163 27.68 9.94 3.62
CA GLU A 163 28.11 11.33 3.68
C GLU A 163 26.97 12.32 3.45
N SER A 164 25.86 11.86 2.84
CA SER A 164 24.73 12.70 2.43
C SER A 164 23.69 12.91 3.50
N HIS A 165 23.62 12.03 4.52
CA HIS A 165 22.63 12.13 5.61
C HIS A 165 23.32 12.14 6.98
N ILE A 166 22.72 12.89 7.92
CA ILE A 166 23.21 13.05 9.30
C ILE A 166 22.22 12.53 10.36
N ASP A 167 21.10 11.92 9.91
CA ASP A 167 20.07 11.35 10.79
C ASP A 167 19.43 10.13 10.12
N ALA A 168 18.41 9.54 10.77
CA ALA A 168 17.76 8.32 10.31
C ALA A 168 17.17 8.47 8.90
N ILE A 169 17.51 7.53 8.01
CA ILE A 169 16.94 7.43 6.67
C ILE A 169 15.59 6.72 6.79
N THR A 170 14.52 7.48 6.80
CA THR A 170 13.15 7.03 7.02
C THR A 170 12.56 6.29 5.83
N LYS A 171 12.98 6.67 4.61
CA LYS A 171 12.50 6.05 3.38
C LYS A 171 13.63 5.87 2.36
N VAL A 172 13.61 4.68 1.74
CA VAL A 172 14.46 4.34 0.57
C VAL A 172 13.54 3.82 -0.52
N ARG A 173 13.62 4.37 -1.74
CA ARG A 173 12.76 3.96 -2.86
C ARG A 173 13.54 3.94 -4.17
N PHE A 174 13.59 2.79 -4.83
CA PHE A 174 14.03 2.76 -6.22
C PHE A 174 13.02 3.45 -7.11
N HIS A 175 13.53 4.18 -8.12
CA HIS A 175 12.69 4.86 -9.09
C HIS A 175 11.92 3.84 -9.95
N PRO A 176 10.58 3.95 -10.06
CA PRO A 176 9.76 2.88 -10.64
C PRO A 176 9.99 2.66 -12.15
N THR A 177 10.40 3.68 -12.90
CA THR A 177 10.64 3.60 -14.34
C THR A 177 12.13 3.67 -14.71
N GLN A 178 12.98 4.10 -13.78
CA GLN A 178 14.43 4.23 -13.95
C GLN A 178 15.15 3.39 -12.87
N PRO A 179 15.22 2.07 -13.02
CA PRO A 179 15.57 1.14 -11.93
C PRO A 179 17.02 1.25 -11.41
N ALA A 180 17.87 2.04 -12.08
CA ALA A 180 19.23 2.32 -11.61
C ALA A 180 19.29 3.47 -10.59
N PHE A 181 18.19 4.18 -10.39
CA PHE A 181 18.16 5.32 -9.48
C PHE A 181 17.42 5.00 -8.19
N VAL A 182 17.94 5.52 -7.09
CA VAL A 182 17.33 5.39 -5.76
C VAL A 182 17.18 6.76 -5.10
N VAL A 183 16.09 6.92 -4.37
CA VAL A 183 15.84 8.09 -3.52
C VAL A 183 15.94 7.65 -2.07
N THR A 184 16.65 8.44 -1.27
CA THR A 184 16.68 8.33 0.19
C THR A 184 16.09 9.60 0.81
N ALA A 185 15.33 9.44 1.87
CA ALA A 185 14.74 10.54 2.63
C ALA A 185 15.03 10.36 4.12
N SER A 186 15.33 11.43 4.83
CA SER A 186 15.82 11.36 6.20
C SER A 186 15.08 12.34 7.14
N GLU A 187 15.18 12.06 8.44
CA GLU A 187 14.77 12.96 9.52
C GLU A 187 15.57 14.26 9.55
N ASP A 188 16.75 14.30 8.90
CA ASP A 188 17.54 15.53 8.73
C ASP A 188 16.89 16.56 7.80
N GLY A 189 15.76 16.23 7.18
CA GLY A 189 15.01 17.10 6.28
C GLY A 189 15.54 17.13 4.86
N VAL A 190 16.43 16.21 4.50
CA VAL A 190 17.02 16.12 3.16
C VAL A 190 16.52 14.88 2.43
N VAL A 191 16.33 15.02 1.14
CA VAL A 191 16.06 13.91 0.23
C VAL A 191 17.16 13.90 -0.84
N CYS A 192 17.82 12.76 -0.99
CA CYS A 192 18.91 12.58 -1.95
C CYS A 192 18.50 11.61 -3.05
N PHE A 193 18.92 11.91 -4.29
CA PHE A 193 18.66 11.11 -5.47
C PHE A 193 19.97 10.65 -6.07
N PHE A 194 20.17 9.32 -6.18
CA PHE A 194 21.44 8.71 -6.56
C PHE A 194 21.31 7.79 -7.76
N ASP A 195 22.39 7.73 -8.56
CA ASP A 195 22.63 6.67 -9.54
C ASP A 195 23.38 5.50 -8.90
N CYS A 196 22.69 4.40 -8.60
CA CYS A 196 23.28 3.22 -7.94
C CYS A 196 24.33 2.46 -8.78
N ARG A 197 24.57 2.85 -10.03
CA ARG A 197 25.62 2.26 -10.86
C ARG A 197 27.01 2.78 -10.49
N ILE A 198 27.06 3.87 -9.76
CA ILE A 198 28.28 4.58 -9.37
C ILE A 198 28.57 4.22 -7.90
N PRO A 199 29.74 3.62 -7.59
CA PRO A 199 30.06 3.21 -6.22
C PRO A 199 30.45 4.37 -5.31
N ASP A 200 31.01 5.45 -5.86
CA ASP A 200 31.39 6.66 -5.12
C ASP A 200 30.15 7.51 -4.88
N GLU A 201 29.92 7.92 -3.63
CA GLU A 201 28.71 8.63 -3.22
C GLU A 201 28.59 10.02 -3.84
N ASP A 202 29.70 10.78 -3.86
CA ASP A 202 29.73 12.13 -4.42
C ASP A 202 29.44 12.11 -5.92
N ASP A 203 30.00 11.14 -6.63
CA ASP A 203 29.79 10.97 -8.06
C ASP A 203 28.40 10.38 -8.40
N ALA A 204 27.80 9.61 -7.47
CA ALA A 204 26.48 9.01 -7.61
C ALA A 204 25.34 9.98 -7.36
N LEU A 205 25.59 11.07 -6.63
CA LEU A 205 24.60 12.03 -6.20
C LEU A 205 24.16 12.92 -7.35
N GLU A 206 22.92 12.72 -7.83
CA GLU A 206 22.31 13.48 -8.93
C GLU A 206 21.65 14.78 -8.46
N SER A 207 20.92 14.72 -7.33
CA SER A 207 20.26 15.90 -6.77
C SER A 207 20.00 15.78 -5.28
N ILE A 208 19.92 16.95 -4.63
CA ILE A 208 19.59 17.11 -3.20
C ILE A 208 18.36 18.01 -3.10
N LEU A 209 17.32 17.56 -2.39
CA LEU A 209 16.12 18.30 -2.13
C LEU A 209 16.09 18.67 -0.63
N ASN A 210 16.14 19.96 -0.31
CA ASN A 210 16.06 20.43 1.06
C ASN A 210 14.60 20.72 1.44
N VAL A 211 13.97 19.77 2.13
CA VAL A 211 12.57 19.84 2.59
C VAL A 211 12.45 20.66 3.89
N GLU A 212 13.57 20.88 4.61
CA GLU A 212 13.67 21.70 5.83
C GLU A 212 12.97 21.12 7.06
N SER A 213 12.36 19.95 6.97
CA SER A 213 11.67 19.25 8.06
C SER A 213 11.81 17.74 7.90
N ALA A 214 11.83 17.01 9.02
CA ALA A 214 11.95 15.56 9.05
C ALA A 214 10.98 14.89 8.07
N VAL A 215 11.52 14.18 7.07
CA VAL A 215 10.70 13.53 6.05
C VAL A 215 10.23 12.17 6.56
N THR A 216 8.92 11.95 6.55
CA THR A 216 8.30 10.70 7.04
C THR A 216 7.90 9.77 5.90
N THR A 217 7.47 10.32 4.77
CA THR A 217 6.96 9.55 3.64
C THR A 217 7.29 10.24 2.33
N ILE A 218 7.67 9.45 1.34
CA ILE A 218 7.90 9.92 -0.04
C ILE A 218 7.18 9.01 -1.03
N GLY A 219 6.88 9.55 -2.20
CA GLY A 219 6.40 8.76 -3.31
C GLY A 219 6.45 9.52 -4.63
N PHE A 220 6.46 8.78 -5.73
CA PHE A 220 6.64 9.33 -7.06
C PHE A 220 5.31 9.70 -7.70
N PHE A 221 5.30 10.80 -8.46
CA PHE A 221 4.16 11.22 -9.27
C PHE A 221 4.60 11.84 -10.59
N GLY A 222 3.64 12.11 -11.47
CA GLY A 222 3.88 12.57 -12.83
C GLY A 222 3.90 11.42 -13.84
N PRO A 223 3.68 11.72 -15.13
CA PRO A 223 3.54 10.69 -16.17
C PRO A 223 4.77 9.80 -16.36
N GLN A 224 5.97 10.31 -16.07
CA GLN A 224 7.22 9.56 -16.10
C GLN A 224 7.79 9.31 -14.70
N LYS A 225 7.01 9.62 -13.64
CA LYS A 225 7.43 9.58 -12.24
C LYS A 225 8.62 10.51 -11.94
N GLU A 226 8.73 11.57 -12.70
CA GLU A 226 9.80 12.56 -12.63
C GLU A 226 9.73 13.46 -11.39
N ASN A 227 8.58 13.42 -10.71
CA ASN A 227 8.35 14.23 -9.53
C ASN A 227 8.20 13.36 -8.28
N ILE A 228 8.48 13.95 -7.13
CA ILE A 228 8.33 13.33 -5.82
C ILE A 228 7.52 14.22 -4.88
N PHE A 229 6.65 13.62 -4.09
CA PHE A 229 6.06 14.26 -2.95
C PHE A 229 6.80 13.85 -1.67
N CYS A 230 6.91 14.78 -0.73
CA CYS A 230 7.50 14.55 0.58
C CYS A 230 6.50 14.99 1.66
N LEU A 231 6.06 14.06 2.51
CA LEU A 231 5.33 14.36 3.73
C LEU A 231 6.31 14.46 4.89
N THR A 232 6.04 15.38 5.81
CA THR A 232 6.94 15.64 6.93
C THR A 232 6.29 15.39 8.28
N GLY A 233 7.09 15.24 9.32
CA GLY A 233 6.64 15.12 10.71
C GLY A 233 5.96 16.36 11.27
N THR A 234 6.07 17.50 10.58
CA THR A 234 5.35 18.76 10.92
C THR A 234 4.03 18.90 10.16
N GLU A 235 3.57 17.84 9.51
CA GLU A 235 2.33 17.80 8.74
C GLU A 235 2.30 18.80 7.57
N THR A 236 3.42 18.88 6.85
CA THR A 236 3.55 19.65 5.60
C THR A 236 3.72 18.72 4.40
N LEU A 237 3.45 19.23 3.22
CA LEU A 237 3.63 18.52 1.96
C LEU A 237 4.47 19.36 1.02
N ASP A 238 5.54 18.78 0.50
CA ASP A 238 6.40 19.34 -0.52
C ASP A 238 6.33 18.55 -1.81
N LEU A 239 6.28 19.26 -2.93
CA LEU A 239 6.32 18.69 -4.28
C LEU A 239 7.60 19.15 -4.96
N TRP A 240 8.38 18.20 -5.49
CA TRP A 240 9.66 18.46 -6.13
C TRP A 240 9.79 17.75 -7.47
N ASN A 241 10.58 18.34 -8.37
CA ASN A 241 11.10 17.61 -9.53
C ASN A 241 12.47 17.02 -9.19
N LEU A 242 12.63 15.70 -9.35
CA LEU A 242 13.85 14.97 -8.98
C LEU A 242 15.07 15.38 -9.83
N TRP A 243 14.86 15.62 -11.12
CA TRP A 243 15.96 15.84 -12.07
C TRP A 243 16.49 17.27 -12.02
N THR A 244 15.63 18.25 -11.75
CA THR A 244 16.01 19.66 -11.70
C THR A 244 16.24 20.18 -10.29
N ALA A 245 15.90 19.38 -9.25
CA ALA A 245 15.87 19.79 -7.85
C ALA A 245 15.02 21.05 -7.60
N GLU A 246 14.02 21.29 -8.46
CA GLU A 246 13.10 22.41 -8.32
C GLU A 246 11.95 22.06 -7.39
N ARG A 247 11.70 22.92 -6.39
CA ARG A 247 10.50 22.81 -5.55
C ARG A 247 9.31 23.31 -6.36
N LEU A 248 8.42 22.40 -6.74
CA LEU A 248 7.21 22.71 -7.51
C LEU A 248 6.18 23.43 -6.66
N HIS A 249 5.99 22.96 -5.42
CA HIS A 249 5.11 23.61 -4.45
C HIS A 249 5.44 23.19 -3.01
N HIS A 250 5.12 24.08 -2.05
CA HIS A 250 5.24 23.84 -0.62
C HIS A 250 3.90 24.16 0.05
N TYR A 251 3.27 23.16 0.63
CA TYR A 251 2.04 23.27 1.40
C TYR A 251 2.35 23.32 2.90
N ALA A 252 2.75 24.51 3.39
CA ALA A 252 3.19 24.70 4.77
C ALA A 252 2.07 24.53 5.80
N THR A 253 0.82 24.77 5.41
CA THR A 253 -0.36 24.84 6.30
C THR A 253 -1.44 23.85 5.87
N ILE A 254 -1.08 22.78 5.12
CA ILE A 254 -2.06 21.89 4.48
C ILE A 254 -3.02 21.24 5.47
N ARG A 255 -2.56 20.88 6.68
CA ARG A 255 -3.43 20.36 7.74
C ARG A 255 -4.47 21.39 8.17
N ASP A 256 -4.03 22.63 8.40
CA ASP A 256 -4.92 23.71 8.82
C ASP A 256 -5.85 24.12 7.68
N ASP A 257 -5.38 24.09 6.43
CA ASP A 257 -6.18 24.38 5.25
C ASP A 257 -7.27 23.32 5.05
N CYS A 258 -7.00 22.03 5.30
CA CYS A 258 -8.02 20.99 5.32
C CYS A 258 -9.06 21.25 6.40
N ASN A 259 -8.63 21.56 7.63
CA ASN A 259 -9.54 21.86 8.74
C ASN A 259 -10.40 23.10 8.47
N ASN A 260 -9.85 24.15 7.88
CA ASN A 260 -10.58 25.36 7.49
C ASN A 260 -11.64 25.09 6.41
N ASN A 261 -11.42 24.07 5.57
CA ASN A 261 -12.37 23.60 4.56
C ASN A 261 -13.35 22.54 5.09
N SER A 262 -13.49 22.40 6.41
CA SER A 262 -14.40 21.44 7.06
C SER A 262 -14.03 19.96 6.79
N LEU A 263 -12.75 19.69 6.58
CA LEU A 263 -12.18 18.36 6.42
C LEU A 263 -11.34 18.04 7.67
N PRO A 264 -11.91 17.45 8.73
CA PRO A 264 -11.21 17.18 9.98
C PRO A 264 -9.92 16.38 9.72
N THR A 265 -8.78 16.98 10.05
CA THR A 265 -7.45 16.44 9.77
C THR A 265 -6.54 16.66 10.96
N ASP A 266 -6.04 15.56 11.54
CA ASP A 266 -5.06 15.58 12.62
C ASP A 266 -3.65 15.30 12.10
N TYR A 267 -3.54 14.40 11.09
CA TYR A 267 -2.27 13.98 10.50
C TYR A 267 -2.41 13.63 9.01
N LEU A 268 -1.29 13.65 8.31
CA LEU A 268 -1.20 13.23 6.90
C LEU A 268 -0.78 11.76 6.84
N ILE A 269 -1.48 10.95 6.04
CA ILE A 269 -1.22 9.51 5.92
C ILE A 269 -0.23 9.24 4.78
N ASN A 270 -0.62 9.62 3.57
CA ASN A 270 0.14 9.39 2.34
C ASN A 270 -0.45 10.20 1.19
N CYS A 271 0.26 10.23 0.06
CA CYS A 271 -0.35 10.65 -1.21
C CYS A 271 -0.48 9.47 -2.16
N VAL A 272 -1.51 9.52 -3.00
CA VAL A 272 -1.77 8.55 -4.06
C VAL A 272 -1.82 9.28 -5.39
N TYR A 273 -1.01 8.84 -6.34
CA TYR A 273 -1.04 9.35 -7.70
C TYR A 273 -1.85 8.41 -8.59
N ASP A 274 -2.86 8.93 -9.26
CA ASP A 274 -3.65 8.20 -10.25
C ASP A 274 -3.09 8.44 -11.65
N ASP A 275 -2.46 7.43 -12.23
CA ASP A 275 -1.87 7.47 -13.57
C ASP A 275 -2.93 7.70 -14.68
N ASN A 276 -4.20 7.39 -14.42
CA ASN A 276 -5.26 7.55 -15.43
C ASN A 276 -5.72 9.01 -15.54
N SER A 277 -5.86 9.70 -14.41
CA SER A 277 -6.26 11.10 -14.36
C SER A 277 -5.08 12.08 -14.35
N ASN A 278 -3.86 11.61 -14.08
CA ASN A 278 -2.68 12.41 -13.77
C ASN A 278 -2.89 13.34 -12.57
N GLU A 279 -3.63 12.88 -11.58
CA GLU A 279 -3.94 13.65 -10.40
C GLU A 279 -3.26 13.05 -9.16
N LEU A 280 -2.85 13.93 -8.24
CA LEU A 280 -2.29 13.56 -6.95
C LEU A 280 -3.32 13.81 -5.85
N PHE A 281 -3.59 12.79 -5.05
CA PHE A 281 -4.51 12.86 -3.92
C PHE A 281 -3.75 12.73 -2.62
N LEU A 282 -3.90 13.71 -1.73
CA LEU A 282 -3.48 13.60 -0.34
C LEU A 282 -4.56 12.84 0.44
N LEU A 283 -4.14 11.87 1.23
CA LEU A 283 -4.96 11.16 2.19
C LEU A 283 -4.64 11.68 3.60
N ALA A 284 -5.60 12.33 4.22
CA ALA A 284 -5.49 12.98 5.51
C ALA A 284 -6.46 12.37 6.51
N GLY A 285 -5.98 11.96 7.67
CA GLY A 285 -6.73 11.24 8.69
C GLY A 285 -6.96 12.04 9.95
N ASN A 286 -7.92 11.59 10.76
CA ASN A 286 -8.11 12.05 12.11
C ASN A 286 -8.01 10.90 13.13
N HIS A 287 -7.92 11.21 14.42
CA HIS A 287 -7.80 10.20 15.47
C HIS A 287 -9.08 9.40 15.72
N ASP A 288 -10.22 9.85 15.18
CA ASP A 288 -11.50 9.12 15.24
C ASP A 288 -11.58 8.01 14.17
N GLY A 289 -10.60 7.94 13.26
CA GLY A 289 -10.52 6.94 12.19
C GLY A 289 -11.22 7.33 10.89
N ASP A 290 -11.64 8.58 10.76
CA ASP A 290 -12.10 9.12 9.48
C ASP A 290 -10.92 9.56 8.62
N MET A 291 -11.06 9.48 7.31
CA MET A 291 -10.05 9.90 6.36
C MET A 291 -10.67 10.72 5.23
N ASN A 292 -9.96 11.78 4.83
CA ASN A 292 -10.33 12.62 3.70
C ASN A 292 -9.33 12.41 2.56
N ALA A 293 -9.83 12.27 1.34
CA ALA A 293 -9.03 12.32 0.11
C ALA A 293 -9.19 13.73 -0.49
N VAL A 294 -8.06 14.39 -0.70
CA VAL A 294 -8.00 15.78 -1.20
C VAL A 294 -7.13 15.81 -2.46
N ASN A 295 -7.69 16.27 -3.56
CA ASN A 295 -6.93 16.47 -4.79
C ASN A 295 -5.99 17.67 -4.60
N ILE A 296 -4.71 17.45 -4.90
CA ILE A 296 -3.63 18.43 -4.79
C ILE A 296 -3.24 18.89 -6.19
N GLY A 297 -3.29 20.20 -6.42
CA GLY A 297 -2.82 20.76 -7.68
C GLY A 297 -1.34 20.52 -7.89
N THR A 298 -1.00 19.86 -8.99
CA THR A 298 0.40 19.51 -9.35
C THR A 298 1.01 20.41 -10.41
N ASP A 299 0.21 21.25 -11.06
CA ASP A 299 0.67 22.24 -12.04
C ASP A 299 0.61 23.67 -11.50
N THR A 300 1.29 24.60 -12.16
CA THR A 300 1.38 26.01 -11.74
C THR A 300 0.03 26.74 -11.70
N ALA A 301 -0.99 26.26 -12.41
CA ALA A 301 -2.32 26.86 -12.45
C ALA A 301 -3.22 26.34 -11.33
N SER A 302 -3.00 25.10 -10.89
CA SER A 302 -3.74 24.43 -9.83
C SER A 302 -2.97 24.38 -8.50
N ALA A 303 -1.68 24.72 -8.48
CA ALA A 303 -0.85 24.75 -7.28
C ALA A 303 -1.50 25.57 -6.14
N GLY A 304 -1.47 25.03 -4.93
CA GLY A 304 -2.12 25.64 -3.76
C GLY A 304 -3.63 25.49 -3.68
N LYS A 305 -4.28 24.88 -4.67
CA LYS A 305 -5.72 24.57 -4.59
C LYS A 305 -5.93 23.18 -4.02
N LEU A 306 -6.77 23.11 -2.98
CA LEU A 306 -7.21 21.87 -2.39
C LEU A 306 -8.66 21.63 -2.83
N GLN A 307 -8.92 20.48 -3.44
CA GLN A 307 -10.26 20.07 -3.82
C GLN A 307 -10.63 18.77 -3.10
N HIS A 308 -11.67 18.84 -2.27
CA HIS A 308 -12.19 17.64 -1.62
C HIS A 308 -12.66 16.63 -2.67
N ALA A 309 -12.16 15.41 -2.60
CA ALA A 309 -12.50 14.33 -3.52
C ALA A 309 -13.44 13.31 -2.86
N ALA A 310 -13.12 12.86 -1.65
CA ALA A 310 -13.93 11.89 -0.91
C ALA A 310 -13.68 11.94 0.59
N THR A 311 -14.66 11.48 1.37
CA THR A 311 -14.52 11.22 2.80
C THR A 311 -14.85 9.75 3.08
N LEU A 312 -13.98 9.08 3.85
CA LEU A 312 -14.11 7.69 4.25
C LEU A 312 -14.42 7.66 5.74
N LYS A 313 -15.61 7.15 6.13
CA LYS A 313 -16.09 7.15 7.51
C LYS A 313 -16.59 5.79 7.97
N GLY A 314 -16.43 5.52 9.26
CA GLY A 314 -17.05 4.37 9.94
C GLY A 314 -16.33 3.03 9.74
N GLY A 315 -15.22 3.00 9.01
CA GLY A 315 -14.37 1.80 8.90
C GLY A 315 -13.44 1.67 10.10
N HIS A 316 -12.65 2.69 10.32
CA HIS A 316 -11.70 2.76 11.43
C HIS A 316 -12.26 3.49 12.66
N LYS A 317 -11.61 3.29 13.81
CA LYS A 317 -11.91 3.91 15.12
C LYS A 317 -10.66 4.47 15.79
N ALA A 318 -9.53 4.43 15.12
CA ALA A 318 -8.26 4.99 15.53
C ALA A 318 -7.42 5.34 14.31
N ALA A 319 -6.19 5.77 14.51
CA ALA A 319 -5.30 6.25 13.45
C ALA A 319 -5.05 5.18 12.37
N ILE A 320 -5.18 5.61 11.10
CA ILE A 320 -4.84 4.82 9.91
C ILE A 320 -3.35 4.94 9.68
N ARG A 321 -2.64 3.81 9.55
CA ARG A 321 -1.17 3.76 9.44
C ARG A 321 -0.66 3.44 8.05
N CYS A 322 -1.41 2.63 7.31
CA CYS A 322 -1.00 2.22 5.98
C CYS A 322 -2.17 2.20 5.01
N ILE A 323 -1.83 2.37 3.74
CA ILE A 323 -2.79 2.37 2.64
C ILE A 323 -2.23 1.63 1.44
N TYR A 324 -3.13 1.02 0.69
CA TYR A 324 -2.88 0.56 -0.67
C TYR A 324 -4.07 0.94 -1.55
N TYR A 325 -3.81 1.63 -2.64
CA TYR A 325 -4.79 1.98 -3.66
C TYR A 325 -4.59 1.13 -4.91
N ASP A 326 -5.64 0.49 -5.36
CA ASP A 326 -5.68 -0.24 -6.63
C ASP A 326 -6.38 0.59 -7.71
N PRO A 327 -5.63 1.18 -8.66
CA PRO A 327 -6.21 2.04 -9.69
C PRO A 327 -7.08 1.29 -10.71
N GLU A 328 -6.90 -0.03 -10.89
CA GLU A 328 -7.69 -0.80 -11.84
C GLU A 328 -9.10 -1.06 -11.33
N THR A 329 -9.24 -1.36 -10.04
CA THR A 329 -10.53 -1.63 -9.39
C THR A 329 -11.07 -0.42 -8.67
N THR A 330 -10.32 0.70 -8.63
CA THR A 330 -10.64 1.90 -7.84
C THR A 330 -10.96 1.58 -6.38
N THR A 331 -10.23 0.61 -5.83
CA THR A 331 -10.41 0.12 -4.48
C THR A 331 -9.25 0.60 -3.60
N LEU A 332 -9.58 1.07 -2.40
CA LEU A 332 -8.59 1.45 -1.40
C LEU A 332 -8.62 0.45 -0.25
N TYR A 333 -7.44 0.07 0.22
CA TYR A 333 -7.25 -0.76 1.40
C TYR A 333 -6.53 0.06 2.45
N THR A 334 -6.98 -0.01 3.70
CA THR A 334 -6.42 0.75 4.82
C THR A 334 -6.27 -0.12 6.04
N GLY A 335 -5.13 0.01 6.71
CA GLY A 335 -4.85 -0.63 7.99
C GLY A 335 -4.56 0.39 9.07
N GLY A 336 -4.96 0.11 10.31
CA GLY A 336 -4.87 1.08 11.39
C GLY A 336 -4.53 0.50 12.76
N GLU A 337 -4.46 1.40 13.75
CA GLU A 337 -4.20 1.08 15.15
C GLU A 337 -5.42 0.49 15.87
N ASP A 338 -6.57 0.54 15.24
CA ASP A 338 -7.81 -0.06 15.74
C ASP A 338 -7.93 -1.56 15.43
N THR A 339 -6.83 -2.17 14.99
CA THR A 339 -6.77 -3.59 14.63
C THR A 339 -7.64 -3.98 13.43
N ARG A 340 -7.91 -3.03 12.52
CA ARG A 340 -8.78 -3.24 11.36
C ARG A 340 -8.06 -3.13 10.05
N LEU A 341 -8.41 -4.02 9.14
CA LEU A 341 -8.15 -3.90 7.71
C LEU A 341 -9.47 -3.61 7.01
N CYS A 342 -9.55 -2.46 6.35
CA CYS A 342 -10.76 -2.03 5.65
C CYS A 342 -10.55 -2.02 4.15
N LYS A 343 -11.55 -2.48 3.41
CA LYS A 343 -11.64 -2.40 1.96
C LYS A 343 -12.75 -1.41 1.60
N TRP A 344 -12.37 -0.38 0.85
CA TRP A 344 -13.27 0.70 0.43
C TRP A 344 -13.49 0.66 -1.07
N ALA A 345 -14.72 0.78 -1.50
CA ALA A 345 -15.06 0.85 -2.92
C ALA A 345 -16.14 1.90 -3.16
N VAL A 346 -16.17 2.43 -4.37
CA VAL A 346 -17.18 3.39 -4.80
C VAL A 346 -18.53 2.68 -4.90
N PRO A 347 -19.60 3.25 -4.30
CA PRO A 347 -20.93 2.70 -4.46
C PRO A 347 -21.36 2.66 -5.94
N GLY A 348 -21.76 1.49 -6.42
CA GLY A 348 -22.23 1.30 -7.81
C GLY A 348 -21.19 0.70 -8.78
N THR A 349 -19.95 0.50 -8.38
CA THR A 349 -18.93 -0.23 -9.17
C THR A 349 -18.81 -1.72 -8.81
N ALA A 350 -19.74 -2.25 -7.99
CA ALA A 350 -19.78 -3.69 -7.68
C ALA A 350 -19.83 -4.48 -8.98
N SER A 351 -18.78 -5.26 -9.24
CA SER A 351 -18.62 -6.10 -10.42
C SER A 351 -19.87 -6.94 -10.67
N ALA A 352 -20.34 -6.97 -11.91
CA ALA A 352 -21.45 -7.77 -12.40
C ALA A 352 -21.23 -9.30 -12.27
N SER A 353 -20.37 -9.77 -11.39
CA SER A 353 -20.03 -11.17 -11.18
C SER A 353 -20.68 -11.84 -9.95
N ALA A 354 -21.52 -11.12 -9.19
CA ALA A 354 -22.16 -11.67 -7.98
C ALA A 354 -23.67 -11.96 -8.13
N GLU A 355 -24.27 -11.72 -9.32
CA GLU A 355 -25.70 -12.01 -9.55
C GLU A 355 -25.93 -13.16 -10.54
N ALA A 356 -25.36 -14.32 -10.28
CA ALA A 356 -25.68 -15.53 -11.06
C ALA A 356 -25.78 -16.80 -10.21
N SER A 357 -26.37 -16.72 -9.01
CA SER A 357 -26.75 -17.92 -8.26
C SER A 357 -27.82 -17.69 -7.21
N ASP A 358 -28.96 -17.12 -7.59
CA ASP A 358 -30.22 -17.34 -6.83
C ASP A 358 -31.42 -17.04 -7.73
N GLY A 359 -31.76 -18.01 -8.53
CA GLY A 359 -32.92 -17.96 -9.40
C GLY A 359 -33.49 -19.35 -9.69
N TYR A 360 -33.76 -20.15 -8.66
CA TYR A 360 -34.69 -21.27 -8.81
C TYR A 360 -35.87 -21.04 -7.87
N SER A 361 -36.88 -20.37 -8.39
CA SER A 361 -38.21 -20.27 -7.78
C SER A 361 -38.92 -21.62 -7.79
N SER A 362 -39.27 -22.06 -6.61
CA SER A 362 -40.20 -23.15 -6.38
C SER A 362 -41.61 -22.80 -6.92
N ALA A 363 -42.03 -23.46 -7.96
CA ALA A 363 -43.43 -23.52 -8.33
C ALA A 363 -44.08 -24.70 -7.61
N SER A 364 -45.01 -24.39 -6.72
CA SER A 364 -45.93 -25.33 -6.10
C SER A 364 -46.90 -25.88 -7.08
N SER A 365 -47.04 -27.21 -7.17
CA SER A 365 -48.29 -27.84 -7.58
C SER A 365 -48.58 -29.07 -6.71
N SER A 366 -49.63 -28.94 -5.97
CA SER A 366 -50.35 -29.97 -5.23
C SER A 366 -50.84 -31.10 -6.16
N ASN A 367 -50.56 -32.37 -5.83
CA ASN A 367 -51.65 -33.33 -5.86
C ASN A 367 -51.37 -34.62 -5.07
N SER A 368 -52.39 -35.06 -4.41
CA SER A 368 -52.56 -36.17 -3.50
C SER A 368 -52.52 -37.57 -4.16
N ARG A 369 -52.03 -38.58 -3.49
CA ARG A 369 -52.76 -39.82 -3.07
C ARG A 369 -51.83 -41.04 -2.89
N ARG A 370 -51.88 -41.54 -1.66
CA ARG A 370 -52.11 -42.90 -1.18
C ARG A 370 -51.11 -44.05 -1.44
N THR A 371 -50.58 -44.49 -0.32
CA THR A 371 -50.77 -45.80 0.36
C THR A 371 -49.81 -46.93 0.07
N THR A 372 -49.48 -47.54 1.18
CA THR A 372 -48.96 -48.91 1.48
C THR A 372 -47.46 -49.06 1.37
N GLY A 373 -46.72 -49.34 2.38
CA GLY A 373 -46.87 -50.25 3.52
C GLY A 373 -45.77 -51.30 3.46
N LEU A 374 -45.11 -51.46 4.57
CA LEU A 374 -44.31 -52.60 5.00
C LEU A 374 -42.81 -52.37 5.27
N ASP A 375 -42.55 -52.16 6.50
CA ASP A 375 -41.37 -52.62 7.26
C ASP A 375 -41.43 -54.14 7.41
N PRO A 376 -40.46 -54.93 7.93
CA PRO A 376 -39.31 -54.59 8.75
C PRO A 376 -38.07 -55.53 8.64
N ALA A 377 -37.06 -55.21 9.45
CA ALA A 377 -36.11 -56.14 10.10
C ALA A 377 -34.91 -56.62 9.24
N GLY A 378 -33.74 -56.56 9.75
CA GLY A 378 -33.06 -57.00 10.91
C GLY A 378 -31.54 -56.83 10.83
N ILE A 379 -31.01 -56.38 11.88
CA ILE A 379 -30.14 -57.05 12.86
C ILE A 379 -28.77 -57.56 12.38
N ARG A 380 -27.69 -56.98 12.86
CA ARG A 380 -26.67 -57.43 13.85
C ARG A 380 -25.27 -56.87 13.54
N LYS A 381 -24.73 -56.11 14.49
CA LYS A 381 -23.64 -56.42 15.48
C LYS A 381 -22.37 -57.03 14.79
N ALA A 382 -21.22 -56.53 15.03
CA ALA A 382 -20.41 -56.02 16.10
C ALA A 382 -18.92 -56.42 15.93
N ARG A 383 -18.05 -55.76 16.60
CA ARG A 383 -16.72 -56.05 17.21
C ARG A 383 -15.51 -55.50 16.43
N LYS A 384 -14.82 -54.54 17.00
CA LYS A 384 -13.88 -54.49 18.12
C LYS A 384 -12.45 -54.95 17.80
N ALA A 385 -11.54 -54.07 18.16
CA ALA A 385 -10.16 -54.26 18.60
C ALA A 385 -9.10 -54.32 17.49
N SER A 386 -7.92 -53.78 17.58
CA SER A 386 -7.08 -53.21 18.65
C SER A 386 -5.82 -52.62 18.04
N ARG A 387 -5.21 -51.67 18.74
CA ARG A 387 -3.82 -51.22 18.62
C ARG A 387 -2.83 -52.39 18.79
N PRO A 388 -1.49 -52.27 18.64
CA PRO A 388 -0.61 -51.09 18.67
C PRO A 388 0.59 -51.18 17.70
N TYR A 389 1.23 -50.12 17.38
CA TYR A 389 2.58 -49.67 17.78
C TYR A 389 2.81 -48.27 17.30
#